data_3ec57a6bb0b30e2735008beaeee40dae
#
_entry.id   3ec57a6bb0b30e2735008beaeee40dae
#
_cell.length_a   1.000
_cell.length_b   1.000
_cell.length_c   1.000
_cell.angle_alpha   90.00
_cell.angle_beta   90.00
_cell.angle_gamma   90.00
#
_symmetry.space_group_name_H-M   'P 1'
#
loop_
_entity.id
_entity.type
_entity.pdbx_description
1 polymer ?
#
loop_
_entity_poly.entity_id
_entity_poly.type
_entity_poly.pdbx_seq_one_letter_code
_entity_poly.pdbx_strand_id
1 'polypeptide(L)'
;KKMAFEKYTAYKPDAFIVEAKAAGLPLIFELRAIGIPVQEYTPSRGNDKISRVNAVSDLFASGVVHAPSTRWAEEVVEEFAGFPNMEHDDLVDSTTQALLRFRQGGFIPLHSDEEDEPLEHNRTANYY
;
A
#
# COMPACT_ATOMS: atom_id res chain seq x y z
N LYS A 1 -2.57 13.75 14.92
CA LYS A 1 -3.17 12.89 15.94
C LYS A 1 -4.69 12.91 15.92
N LYS A 2 -5.35 14.07 16.14
CA LYS A 2 -6.82 14.18 16.18
C LYS A 2 -7.48 13.59 14.92
N MET A 3 -7.05 14.03 13.74
CA MET A 3 -7.57 13.53 12.45
C MET A 3 -7.37 11.99 12.30
N ALA A 4 -6.23 11.45 12.70
CA ALA A 4 -5.96 10.01 12.65
C ALA A 4 -6.94 9.23 13.54
N PHE A 5 -7.19 9.72 14.75
CA PHE A 5 -8.16 9.13 15.66
C PHE A 5 -9.60 9.18 15.11
N GLU A 6 -10.01 10.32 14.56
CA GLU A 6 -11.33 10.49 13.93
C GLU A 6 -11.52 9.52 12.76
N LYS A 7 -10.50 9.40 11.89
CA LYS A 7 -10.54 8.48 10.76
C LYS A 7 -10.57 7.01 11.21
N TYR A 8 -9.74 6.64 12.18
CA TYR A 8 -9.74 5.29 12.73
C TYR A 8 -11.11 4.92 13.32
N THR A 9 -11.70 5.83 14.10
CA THR A 9 -13.01 5.60 14.71
C THR A 9 -14.13 5.50 13.68
N ALA A 10 -14.08 6.34 12.63
CA ALA A 10 -15.10 6.38 11.60
C ALA A 10 -15.05 5.16 10.68
N TYR A 11 -13.87 4.74 10.26
CA TYR A 11 -13.69 3.68 9.24
C TYR A 11 -13.40 2.31 9.84
N LYS A 12 -12.95 2.22 11.09
CA LYS A 12 -12.56 0.97 11.77
C LYS A 12 -11.73 0.04 10.85
N PRO A 13 -10.59 0.52 10.33
CA PRO A 13 -9.83 -0.21 9.33
C PRO A 13 -9.22 -1.48 9.94
N ASP A 14 -9.07 -2.53 9.12
CA ASP A 14 -8.36 -3.76 9.49
C ASP A 14 -6.86 -3.52 9.73
N ALA A 15 -6.29 -2.52 9.08
CA ALA A 15 -4.91 -2.10 9.29
C ALA A 15 -4.81 -0.56 9.25
N PHE A 16 -4.10 0.01 10.20
CA PHE A 16 -3.73 1.41 10.24
C PHE A 16 -2.22 1.53 10.12
N ILE A 17 -1.74 1.96 8.96
CA ILE A 17 -0.32 1.93 8.60
C ILE A 17 0.24 3.35 8.66
N VAL A 18 1.39 3.51 9.31
CA VAL A 18 2.12 4.77 9.37
C VAL A 18 3.58 4.53 9.00
N GLU A 19 4.11 5.37 8.12
CA GLU A 19 5.54 5.32 7.78
C GLU A 19 6.39 5.74 8.97
N ALA A 20 7.29 4.84 9.40
CA ALA A 20 8.18 5.02 10.54
C ALA A 20 9.41 5.87 10.17
N LYS A 21 9.18 7.11 9.71
CA LYS A 21 10.23 8.04 9.29
C LYS A 21 9.92 9.44 9.80
N ALA A 22 10.96 10.16 10.24
CA ALA A 22 10.83 11.55 10.71
C ALA A 22 9.65 11.75 11.69
N ALA A 23 8.64 12.53 11.28
CA ALA A 23 7.44 12.82 12.09
C ALA A 23 6.51 11.62 12.31
N GLY A 24 6.67 10.53 11.57
CA GLY A 24 5.86 9.33 11.72
C GLY A 24 6.12 8.59 13.03
N LEU A 25 7.36 8.51 13.49
CA LEU A 25 7.70 7.81 14.73
C LEU A 25 6.99 8.36 15.97
N PRO A 26 7.04 9.67 16.27
CA PRO A 26 6.29 10.23 17.39
C PRO A 26 4.78 10.00 17.26
N LEU A 27 4.23 10.10 16.04
CA LEU A 27 2.82 9.87 15.78
C LEU A 27 2.42 8.42 16.10
N ILE A 28 3.25 7.43 15.72
CA ILE A 28 3.02 6.02 16.02
C ILE A 28 2.91 5.79 17.53
N PHE A 29 3.85 6.33 18.31
CA PHE A 29 3.82 6.21 19.77
C PHE A 29 2.57 6.83 20.38
N GLU A 30 2.20 8.02 19.93
CA GLU A 30 1.02 8.72 20.41
C GLU A 30 -0.29 8.00 20.08
N LEU A 31 -0.40 7.43 18.87
CA LEU A 31 -1.58 6.69 18.45
C LEU A 31 -1.73 5.37 19.22
N ARG A 32 -0.63 4.65 19.42
CA ARG A 32 -0.61 3.43 20.24
C ARG A 32 -0.98 3.71 21.69
N ALA A 33 -0.53 4.83 22.25
CA ALA A 33 -0.85 5.23 23.61
C ALA A 33 -2.36 5.49 23.84
N ILE A 34 -3.11 5.83 22.78
CA ILE A 34 -4.56 5.99 22.82
C ILE A 34 -5.34 4.77 22.31
N GLY A 35 -4.65 3.63 22.15
CA GLY A 35 -5.28 2.34 21.83
C GLY A 35 -5.47 2.05 20.34
N ILE A 36 -4.88 2.82 19.43
CA ILE A 36 -4.92 2.51 18.00
C ILE A 36 -3.81 1.52 17.64
N PRO A 37 -4.13 0.33 17.08
CA PRO A 37 -3.13 -0.68 16.70
C PRO A 37 -2.42 -0.28 15.39
N VAL A 38 -1.43 0.61 15.50
CA VAL A 38 -0.66 1.10 14.36
C VAL A 38 0.36 0.05 13.92
N GLN A 39 0.37 -0.23 12.62
CA GLN A 39 1.42 -1.00 11.95
C GLN A 39 2.47 -0.03 11.37
N GLU A 40 3.73 -0.30 11.66
CA GLU A 40 4.84 0.49 11.12
C GLU A 40 5.16 0.04 9.70
N TYR A 41 5.37 1.00 8.84
CA TYR A 41 5.94 0.78 7.53
C TYR A 41 7.31 1.46 7.44
N THR A 42 8.34 0.68 7.15
CA THR A 42 9.69 1.19 6.93
C THR A 42 10.10 0.88 5.50
N PRO A 43 10.26 1.89 4.63
CA PRO A 43 10.75 1.66 3.27
C PRO A 43 12.13 1.01 3.31
N SER A 44 12.33 -0.05 2.54
CA SER A 44 13.63 -0.70 2.40
C SER A 44 14.62 0.20 1.65
N ARG A 45 15.92 0.08 1.97
CA ARG A 45 16.99 0.76 1.22
C ARG A 45 16.94 0.30 -0.25
N GLY A 46 16.96 1.26 -1.19
CA GLY A 46 16.87 0.98 -2.63
C GLY A 46 15.43 0.88 -3.18
N ASN A 47 14.43 0.90 -2.32
CA ASN A 47 13.03 0.98 -2.74
C ASN A 47 12.59 2.46 -2.74
N ASP A 48 13.06 3.20 -3.73
CA ASP A 48 12.68 4.60 -3.91
C ASP A 48 11.20 4.74 -4.33
N LYS A 49 10.70 5.97 -4.33
CA LYS A 49 9.30 6.26 -4.68
C LYS A 49 8.93 5.80 -6.08
N ILE A 50 9.84 5.95 -7.04
CA ILE A 50 9.63 5.55 -8.45
C ILE A 50 9.48 4.03 -8.53
N SER A 51 10.36 3.28 -7.87
CA SER A 51 10.28 1.81 -7.82
C SER A 51 8.97 1.33 -7.20
N ARG A 52 8.48 1.99 -6.15
CA ARG A 52 7.19 1.67 -5.53
C ARG A 52 6.00 1.93 -6.46
N VAL A 53 6.01 3.05 -7.18
CA VAL A 53 4.96 3.35 -8.17
C VAL A 53 5.00 2.33 -9.31
N ASN A 54 6.19 1.98 -9.81
CA ASN A 54 6.34 0.96 -10.85
C ASN A 54 5.82 -0.41 -10.40
N ALA A 55 6.04 -0.77 -9.14
CA ALA A 55 5.58 -2.04 -8.57
C ALA A 55 4.05 -2.18 -8.50
N VAL A 56 3.30 -1.11 -8.64
CA VAL A 56 1.82 -1.11 -8.66
C VAL A 56 1.22 -0.62 -9.96
N SER A 57 2.05 -0.28 -10.95
CA SER A 57 1.59 0.26 -12.23
C SER A 57 0.70 -0.71 -13.02
N ASP A 58 0.95 -2.00 -12.91
CA ASP A 58 0.16 -3.06 -13.53
C ASP A 58 -1.25 -3.17 -12.93
N LEU A 59 -1.44 -2.83 -11.65
CA LEU A 59 -2.78 -2.75 -11.04
C LEU A 59 -3.63 -1.66 -11.69
N PHE A 60 -3.04 -0.52 -12.00
CA PHE A 60 -3.73 0.53 -12.74
C PHE A 60 -4.01 0.13 -14.19
N ALA A 61 -3.02 -0.46 -14.86
CA ALA A 61 -3.14 -0.90 -16.26
C ALA A 61 -4.19 -2.01 -16.44
N SER A 62 -4.34 -2.90 -15.48
CA SER A 62 -5.34 -3.98 -15.50
C SER A 62 -6.76 -3.52 -15.17
N GLY A 63 -6.94 -2.25 -14.71
CA GLY A 63 -8.24 -1.69 -14.40
C GLY A 63 -8.85 -2.18 -13.07
N VAL A 64 -8.07 -2.79 -12.18
CA VAL A 64 -8.57 -3.22 -10.86
C VAL A 64 -8.63 -2.07 -9.85
N VAL A 65 -7.96 -0.95 -10.14
CA VAL A 65 -8.04 0.25 -9.31
C VAL A 65 -9.13 1.17 -9.85
N HIS A 66 -10.11 1.47 -9.02
CA HIS A 66 -11.24 2.32 -9.36
C HIS A 66 -11.20 3.62 -8.56
N ALA A 67 -11.44 4.74 -9.24
CA ALA A 67 -11.58 6.05 -8.62
C ALA A 67 -13.05 6.50 -8.68
N PRO A 68 -13.66 6.88 -7.55
CA PRO A 68 -15.00 7.46 -7.58
C PRO A 68 -14.97 8.86 -8.21
N SER A 69 -16.12 9.29 -8.75
CA SER A 69 -16.27 10.65 -9.28
C SER A 69 -16.40 11.67 -8.15
N THR A 70 -15.28 11.96 -7.48
CA THR A 70 -15.20 12.89 -6.35
C THR A 70 -13.95 13.75 -6.47
N ARG A 71 -13.98 14.94 -5.90
CA ARG A 71 -12.86 15.88 -5.95
C ARG A 71 -11.57 15.27 -5.35
N TRP A 72 -11.67 14.58 -4.23
CA TRP A 72 -10.49 13.98 -3.60
C TRP A 72 -9.85 12.88 -4.45
N ALA A 73 -10.65 12.13 -5.23
CA ALA A 73 -10.12 11.13 -6.14
C ALA A 73 -9.44 11.78 -7.35
N GLU A 74 -9.96 12.90 -7.85
CA GLU A 74 -9.32 13.69 -8.90
C GLU A 74 -7.96 14.21 -8.44
N GLU A 75 -7.84 14.71 -7.20
CA GLU A 75 -6.57 15.15 -6.62
C GLU A 75 -5.53 14.01 -6.58
N VAL A 76 -5.93 12.79 -6.24
CA VAL A 76 -5.04 11.61 -6.28
C VAL A 76 -4.58 11.33 -7.71
N VAL A 77 -5.50 11.31 -8.67
CA VAL A 77 -5.18 11.07 -10.10
C VAL A 77 -4.23 12.12 -10.65
N GLU A 78 -4.45 13.39 -10.33
CA GLU A 78 -3.59 14.49 -10.76
C GLU A 78 -2.17 14.35 -10.19
N GLU A 79 -2.03 13.98 -8.91
CA GLU A 79 -0.73 13.78 -8.28
C GLU A 79 0.02 12.60 -8.91
N PHE A 80 -0.66 11.49 -9.21
CA PHE A 80 -0.06 10.38 -9.95
C PHE A 80 0.36 10.79 -11.37
N ALA A 81 -0.47 11.55 -12.08
CA ALA A 81 -0.17 12.00 -13.44
C ALA A 81 1.05 12.93 -13.50
N GLY A 82 1.24 13.78 -12.48
CA GLY A 82 2.38 14.68 -12.37
C GLY A 82 3.64 14.05 -11.76
N PHE A 83 3.53 12.89 -11.13
CA PHE A 83 4.66 12.23 -10.49
C PHE A 83 5.76 11.83 -11.50
N PRO A 84 7.06 11.98 -11.22
CA PRO A 84 7.67 12.43 -9.95
C PRO A 84 7.94 13.96 -9.87
N ASN A 85 7.41 14.78 -10.76
CA ASN A 85 7.76 16.19 -10.93
C ASN A 85 6.84 17.15 -10.16
N MET A 86 5.91 16.66 -9.36
CA MET A 86 5.03 17.47 -8.53
C MET A 86 5.74 17.92 -7.25
N GLU A 87 5.30 19.06 -6.71
CA GLU A 87 5.79 19.60 -5.43
C GLU A 87 5.44 18.69 -4.25
N HIS A 88 4.27 18.05 -4.31
CA HIS A 88 3.76 17.13 -3.31
C HIS A 88 3.51 15.76 -3.92
N ASP A 89 3.80 14.71 -3.15
CA ASP A 89 3.63 13.31 -3.54
C ASP A 89 3.07 12.43 -2.41
N ASP A 90 2.46 13.04 -1.40
CA ASP A 90 1.95 12.34 -0.22
C ASP A 90 0.80 11.38 -0.57
N LEU A 91 -0.05 11.75 -1.54
CA LEU A 91 -1.14 10.91 -2.01
C LEU A 91 -0.62 9.73 -2.84
N VAL A 92 0.42 9.95 -3.63
CA VAL A 92 1.13 8.87 -4.36
C VAL A 92 1.75 7.90 -3.37
N ASP A 93 2.45 8.39 -2.36
CA ASP A 93 3.10 7.55 -1.34
C ASP A 93 2.08 6.71 -0.56
N SER A 94 1.03 7.32 -0.05
CA SER A 94 0.00 6.60 0.72
C SER A 94 -0.77 5.58 -0.12
N THR A 95 -1.10 5.91 -1.36
CA THR A 95 -1.82 5.03 -2.28
C THR A 95 -0.95 3.83 -2.69
N THR A 96 0.31 4.06 -3.04
CA THR A 96 1.24 2.97 -3.40
C THR A 96 1.50 2.01 -2.24
N GLN A 97 1.61 2.52 -1.02
CA GLN A 97 1.73 1.68 0.18
C GLN A 97 0.49 0.80 0.38
N ALA A 98 -0.71 1.36 0.21
CA ALA A 98 -1.95 0.61 0.32
C ALA A 98 -2.06 -0.48 -0.76
N LEU A 99 -1.78 -0.15 -2.01
CA LEU A 99 -1.84 -1.10 -3.13
C LEU A 99 -0.81 -2.23 -2.99
N LEU A 100 0.43 -1.92 -2.60
CA LEU A 100 1.45 -2.93 -2.32
C LEU A 100 1.02 -3.89 -1.20
N ARG A 101 0.41 -3.36 -0.15
CA ARG A 101 -0.11 -4.20 0.93
C ARG A 101 -1.23 -5.12 0.45
N PHE A 102 -2.16 -4.63 -0.35
CA PHE A 102 -3.22 -5.47 -0.91
C PHE A 102 -2.66 -6.57 -1.81
N ARG A 103 -1.69 -6.25 -2.64
CA ARG A 103 -1.03 -7.21 -3.52
C ARG A 103 -0.26 -8.27 -2.74
N GLN A 104 0.61 -7.87 -1.82
CA GLN A 104 1.40 -8.76 -0.97
C GLN A 104 0.56 -9.62 -0.03
N GLY A 105 -0.59 -9.13 0.39
CA GLY A 105 -1.55 -9.87 1.22
C GLY A 105 -2.45 -10.82 0.44
N GLY A 106 -2.31 -10.94 -0.88
CA GLY A 106 -3.14 -11.81 -1.72
C GLY A 106 -4.58 -11.33 -1.89
N PHE A 107 -4.89 -10.07 -1.54
CA PHE A 107 -6.23 -9.50 -1.73
C PHE A 107 -6.54 -9.12 -3.17
N ILE A 108 -5.49 -8.92 -3.98
CA ILE A 108 -5.60 -8.59 -5.41
C ILE A 108 -4.62 -9.49 -6.17
N PRO A 109 -4.99 -10.72 -6.53
CA PRO A 109 -4.20 -11.54 -7.43
C PRO A 109 -4.33 -10.99 -8.86
N LEU A 110 -3.22 -10.85 -9.56
CA LEU A 110 -3.19 -10.64 -11.00
C LEU A 110 -2.87 -11.96 -11.69
N HIS A 111 -3.33 -12.10 -12.93
CA HIS A 111 -3.03 -13.30 -13.74
C HIS A 111 -1.52 -13.53 -13.89
N SER A 112 -0.72 -12.45 -13.90
CA SER A 112 0.74 -12.51 -13.91
C SER A 112 1.35 -13.07 -12.63
N ASP A 113 0.63 -13.02 -11.51
CA ASP A 113 1.13 -13.51 -10.22
C ASP A 113 1.01 -15.05 -10.13
N GLU A 114 0.12 -15.67 -10.94
CA GLU A 114 -0.06 -17.12 -11.01
C GLU A 114 1.06 -17.83 -11.78
N GLU A 115 1.76 -17.09 -12.68
CA GLU A 115 2.85 -17.66 -13.49
C GLU A 115 4.16 -17.82 -12.69
N ASP A 116 4.31 -17.14 -11.56
CA ASP A 116 5.50 -17.16 -10.72
C ASP A 116 5.43 -18.18 -9.57
N GLU A 117 4.33 -18.91 -9.38
CA GLU A 117 4.31 -20.04 -8.45
C GLU A 117 5.18 -21.19 -9.00
N PRO A 118 6.24 -21.59 -8.28
CA PRO A 118 7.02 -22.76 -8.67
C PRO A 118 6.07 -23.97 -8.70
N LEU A 119 5.97 -24.63 -9.85
CA LEU A 119 5.28 -25.90 -9.94
C LEU A 119 5.83 -26.82 -8.85
N GLU A 120 5.08 -27.02 -7.77
CA GLU A 120 5.39 -28.07 -6.81
C GLU A 120 5.44 -29.38 -7.56
N HIS A 121 6.65 -29.84 -7.83
CA HIS A 121 6.89 -31.16 -8.31
C HIS A 121 6.42 -32.13 -7.21
N ASN A 122 5.21 -32.61 -7.37
CA ASN A 122 4.65 -33.69 -6.59
C ASN A 122 5.51 -34.94 -6.87
N ARG A 123 6.62 -35.07 -6.13
CA ARG A 123 7.40 -36.31 -6.07
C ARG A 123 6.58 -37.29 -5.26
N THR A 124 5.62 -37.94 -5.89
CA THR A 124 5.15 -39.23 -5.41
C THR A 124 6.30 -40.21 -5.53
N ALA A 125 7.06 -40.34 -4.46
CA ALA A 125 8.01 -41.44 -4.30
C ALA A 125 7.17 -42.70 -4.06
N ASN A 126 6.93 -43.46 -5.11
CA ASN A 126 6.52 -44.85 -4.98
C ASN A 126 7.72 -45.63 -4.46
N TYR A 127 7.73 -45.94 -3.16
CA TYR A 127 8.57 -47.00 -2.62
C TYR A 127 7.76 -48.29 -2.69
N TYR A 128 8.26 -49.18 -3.52
CA TYR A 128 8.10 -50.62 -3.36
C TYR A 128 9.30 -51.14 -2.62
#